data_2502dc2c83b7b92e646a9cd025c128a2
#
_entry.id   2502dc2c83b7b92e646a9cd025c128a2
#
_cell.length_a   1.000
_cell.length_b   1.000
_cell.length_c   1.000
_cell.angle_alpha   90.00
_cell.angle_beta   90.00
_cell.angle_gamma   90.00
#
_symmetry.space_group_name_H-M   'P 1'
#
loop_
_entity.id
_entity.type
_entity.pdbx_description
1 polymer ?
#
loop_
_entity_poly.entity_id
_entity_poly.type
_entity_poly.pdbx_seq_one_letter_code
_entity_poly.pdbx_strand_id
1 'polypeptide(L)'
;MTEFLQKTGNENLIEEYDMQPFEVNVLDRRRTLTEKLVSLLRCSLADNYMPELTAKIRHFYDLHFLLNDAETQDYLKSYAFKSDFSNLFAQDQQRFDKPEGWQNKDIMDSPIISDLHNVWSALSNVYAKELPDLSYKDIPTIESIENSMEQLISYLIK
;
A
#
# COMPACT_ATOMS: atom_id res chain seq x y z
N MET A 1 7.34 -20.06 17.61
CA MET A 1 6.70 -21.15 18.41
C MET A 1 7.66 -22.34 18.51
N THR A 2 8.11 -22.93 17.41
CA THR A 2 8.99 -24.10 17.35
C THR A 2 10.29 -23.92 18.18
N GLU A 3 10.99 -22.80 18.00
CA GLU A 3 12.20 -22.49 18.79
C GLU A 3 11.95 -22.40 20.29
N PHE A 4 10.79 -21.92 20.70
CA PHE A 4 10.41 -21.86 22.12
C PHE A 4 10.19 -23.26 22.67
N LEU A 5 9.48 -24.12 21.96
CA LEU A 5 9.25 -25.51 22.36
C LEU A 5 10.56 -26.30 22.46
N GLN A 6 11.50 -26.09 21.53
CA GLN A 6 12.84 -26.68 21.57
C GLN A 6 13.62 -26.22 22.80
N LYS A 7 13.63 -24.92 23.08
CA LYS A 7 14.34 -24.36 24.27
C LYS A 7 13.75 -24.78 25.60
N THR A 8 12.47 -25.18 25.62
CA THR A 8 11.77 -25.61 26.85
C THR A 8 11.69 -27.13 27.01
N GLY A 9 12.31 -27.91 26.10
CA GLY A 9 12.32 -29.38 26.16
C GLY A 9 10.97 -30.04 25.80
N ASN A 10 10.12 -29.33 25.08
CA ASN A 10 8.80 -29.81 24.66
C ASN A 10 8.77 -30.11 23.14
N GLU A 11 9.83 -30.65 22.60
CA GLU A 11 9.98 -30.94 21.16
C GLU A 11 8.95 -31.93 20.63
N ASN A 12 8.51 -32.87 21.47
CA ASN A 12 7.46 -33.83 21.14
C ASN A 12 6.14 -33.17 20.71
N LEU A 13 5.83 -31.98 21.24
CA LEU A 13 4.63 -31.24 20.86
C LEU A 13 4.69 -30.71 19.40
N ILE A 14 5.89 -30.52 18.85
CA ILE A 14 6.06 -30.06 17.47
C ILE A 14 5.54 -31.14 16.50
N GLU A 15 5.83 -32.40 16.76
CA GLU A 15 5.35 -33.52 15.95
C GLU A 15 3.87 -33.82 16.23
N GLU A 16 3.48 -33.84 17.52
CA GLU A 16 2.11 -34.15 17.95
C GLU A 16 1.06 -33.19 17.36
N TYR A 17 1.41 -31.89 17.25
CA TYR A 17 0.50 -30.85 16.74
C TYR A 17 0.86 -30.33 15.35
N ASP A 18 1.71 -31.03 14.60
CA ASP A 18 2.15 -30.67 13.24
C ASP A 18 2.65 -29.19 13.13
N MET A 19 3.42 -28.77 14.15
CA MET A 19 3.96 -27.41 14.25
C MET A 19 5.31 -27.23 13.54
N GLN A 20 5.58 -28.00 12.50
CA GLN A 20 6.81 -27.87 11.73
C GLN A 20 6.89 -26.51 11.03
N PRO A 21 8.08 -25.92 10.89
CA PRO A 21 8.27 -24.75 10.06
C PRO A 21 7.82 -25.02 8.62
N PHE A 22 7.06 -24.11 8.06
CA PHE A 22 6.66 -24.17 6.65
C PHE A 22 7.09 -22.90 5.93
N GLU A 23 7.37 -23.04 4.65
CA GLU A 23 7.70 -21.88 3.81
C GLU A 23 6.43 -21.18 3.34
N VAL A 24 6.44 -19.85 3.47
CA VAL A 24 5.37 -18.99 2.97
C VAL A 24 5.94 -18.11 1.88
N ASN A 25 5.36 -18.19 0.69
CA ASN A 25 5.66 -17.24 -0.37
C ASN A 25 5.08 -15.86 -0.02
N VAL A 26 5.95 -14.89 0.22
CA VAL A 26 5.57 -13.52 0.50
C VAL A 26 5.76 -12.67 -0.75
N LEU A 27 4.80 -11.81 -1.06
CA LEU A 27 4.93 -10.85 -2.16
C LEU A 27 6.13 -9.94 -1.93
N ASP A 28 6.88 -9.70 -3.00
CA ASP A 28 7.97 -8.72 -3.03
C ASP A 28 7.45 -7.34 -2.61
N ARG A 29 8.21 -6.64 -1.76
CA ARG A 29 7.83 -5.32 -1.24
C ARG A 29 7.64 -4.29 -2.34
N ARG A 30 8.49 -4.33 -3.38
CA ARG A 30 8.42 -3.44 -4.56
C ARG A 30 7.12 -3.68 -5.31
N ARG A 31 6.76 -4.95 -5.51
CA ARG A 31 5.50 -5.33 -6.13
C ARG A 31 4.30 -4.88 -5.30
N THR A 32 4.35 -5.10 -3.98
CA THR A 32 3.30 -4.68 -3.04
C THR A 32 3.12 -3.15 -3.05
N LEU A 33 4.22 -2.38 -3.05
CA LEU A 33 4.17 -0.93 -3.14
C LEU A 33 3.49 -0.47 -4.43
N THR A 34 3.93 -1.01 -5.57
CA THR A 34 3.39 -0.64 -6.89
C THR A 34 1.91 -0.97 -6.99
N GLU A 35 1.47 -2.15 -6.55
CA GLU A 35 0.05 -2.56 -6.55
C GLU A 35 -0.82 -1.67 -5.67
N LYS A 36 -0.35 -1.31 -4.46
CA LYS A 36 -1.10 -0.42 -3.58
C LYS A 36 -1.20 0.99 -4.14
N LEU A 37 -0.12 1.50 -4.73
CA LEU A 37 -0.10 2.82 -5.35
C LEU A 37 -1.04 2.88 -6.57
N VAL A 38 -0.96 1.89 -7.47
CA VAL A 38 -1.89 1.77 -8.61
C VAL A 38 -3.33 1.65 -8.14
N SER A 39 -3.60 0.87 -7.09
CA SER A 39 -4.94 0.73 -6.50
C SER A 39 -5.49 2.06 -5.97
N LEU A 40 -4.67 2.88 -5.29
CA LEU A 40 -5.08 4.21 -4.81
C LEU A 40 -5.37 5.16 -5.98
N LEU A 41 -4.49 5.20 -6.98
CA LEU A 41 -4.68 6.06 -8.14
C LEU A 41 -5.92 5.65 -8.94
N ARG A 42 -6.15 4.35 -9.14
CA ARG A 42 -7.38 3.85 -9.74
C ARG A 42 -8.63 4.32 -8.98
N CYS A 43 -8.65 4.19 -7.65
CA CYS A 43 -9.76 4.65 -6.82
C CYS A 43 -9.95 6.17 -6.88
N SER A 44 -8.85 6.93 -6.93
CA SER A 44 -8.91 8.40 -7.01
C SER A 44 -9.41 8.93 -8.35
N LEU A 45 -9.27 8.15 -9.41
CA LEU A 45 -9.76 8.48 -10.74
C LEU A 45 -11.26 8.15 -10.95
N ALA A 46 -11.91 7.51 -9.98
CA ALA A 46 -13.35 7.27 -10.03
C ALA A 46 -14.16 8.56 -10.09
N ASP A 47 -15.34 8.52 -10.70
CA ASP A 47 -16.25 9.66 -10.72
C ASP A 47 -16.70 10.08 -9.32
N ASN A 48 -16.86 9.11 -8.41
CA ASN A 48 -17.09 9.35 -6.99
C ASN A 48 -15.95 8.74 -6.17
N TYR A 49 -14.79 9.40 -6.16
CA TYR A 49 -13.54 8.85 -5.63
C TYR A 49 -13.44 8.80 -4.09
N MET A 50 -14.15 9.66 -3.36
CA MET A 50 -13.99 9.72 -1.89
C MET A 50 -14.38 8.42 -1.16
N PRO A 51 -15.54 7.79 -1.42
CA PRO A 51 -15.88 6.50 -0.86
C PRO A 51 -14.88 5.40 -1.26
N GLU A 52 -14.38 5.43 -2.49
CA GLU A 52 -13.39 4.47 -2.99
C GLU A 52 -12.05 4.59 -2.24
N LEU A 53 -11.58 5.81 -2.03
CA LEU A 53 -10.37 6.06 -1.24
C LEU A 53 -10.56 5.74 0.24
N THR A 54 -11.73 6.03 0.81
CA THR A 54 -12.09 5.65 2.17
C THR A 54 -11.96 4.13 2.36
N ALA A 55 -12.49 3.33 1.44
CA ALA A 55 -12.37 1.88 1.47
C ALA A 55 -10.90 1.38 1.35
N LYS A 56 -9.99 2.24 0.92
CA LYS A 56 -8.55 1.97 0.77
C LYS A 56 -7.68 2.71 1.78
N ILE A 57 -8.25 3.26 2.85
CA ILE A 57 -7.53 4.09 3.82
C ILE A 57 -6.26 3.40 4.37
N ARG A 58 -6.29 2.09 4.53
CA ARG A 58 -5.17 1.29 4.98
C ARG A 58 -3.98 1.29 4.01
N HIS A 59 -4.21 1.51 2.71
CA HIS A 59 -3.12 1.56 1.75
C HIS A 59 -2.18 2.74 1.98
N PHE A 60 -2.68 3.87 2.46
CA PHE A 60 -1.85 5.03 2.84
C PHE A 60 -0.88 4.67 3.97
N TYR A 61 -1.37 3.96 4.99
CA TYR A 61 -0.55 3.43 6.08
C TYR A 61 0.52 2.45 5.57
N ASP A 62 0.12 1.48 4.77
CA ASP A 62 1.03 0.46 4.25
C ASP A 62 2.12 1.08 3.36
N LEU A 63 1.78 2.04 2.51
CA LEU A 63 2.71 2.76 1.64
C LEU A 63 3.73 3.58 2.45
N HIS A 64 3.32 4.20 3.55
CA HIS A 64 4.23 4.91 4.45
C HIS A 64 5.33 3.97 4.98
N PHE A 65 4.97 2.78 5.45
CA PHE A 65 5.96 1.82 5.95
C PHE A 65 6.83 1.23 4.84
N LEU A 66 6.26 0.94 3.68
CA LEU A 66 7.02 0.45 2.53
C LEU A 66 8.03 1.49 2.04
N LEU A 67 7.66 2.78 2.07
CA LEU A 67 8.55 3.88 1.69
C LEU A 67 9.78 4.00 2.61
N ASN A 68 9.66 3.65 3.89
CA ASN A 68 10.76 3.73 4.85
C ASN A 68 11.78 2.58 4.75
N ASP A 69 11.58 1.63 3.84
CA ASP A 69 12.51 0.54 3.58
C ASP A 69 13.58 0.95 2.56
N ALA A 70 14.87 0.71 2.87
CA ALA A 70 15.99 1.15 2.03
C ALA A 70 15.95 0.55 0.60
N GLU A 71 15.63 -0.73 0.48
CA GLU A 71 15.50 -1.41 -0.81
C GLU A 71 14.39 -0.79 -1.66
N THR A 72 13.28 -0.44 -1.03
CA THR A 72 12.15 0.24 -1.66
C THR A 72 12.52 1.65 -2.14
N GLN A 73 13.30 2.38 -1.35
CA GLN A 73 13.80 3.71 -1.74
C GLN A 73 14.69 3.66 -2.98
N ASP A 74 15.57 2.67 -3.10
CA ASP A 74 16.42 2.50 -4.26
C ASP A 74 15.61 2.08 -5.50
N TYR A 75 14.61 1.22 -5.31
CA TYR A 75 13.67 0.85 -6.37
C TYR A 75 12.90 2.06 -6.92
N LEU A 76 12.35 2.90 -6.05
CA LEU A 76 11.60 4.11 -6.44
C LEU A 76 12.42 5.09 -7.30
N LYS A 77 13.75 5.14 -7.11
CA LYS A 77 14.66 5.98 -7.91
C LYS A 77 15.05 5.33 -9.24
N SER A 78 14.73 4.07 -9.43
CA SER A 78 15.14 3.29 -10.59
C SER A 78 14.18 3.45 -11.78
N TYR A 79 14.70 3.18 -13.00
CA TYR A 79 13.85 3.06 -14.18
C TYR A 79 12.84 1.91 -14.09
N ALA A 80 13.17 0.86 -13.33
CA ALA A 80 12.29 -0.29 -13.14
C ALA A 80 10.97 0.10 -12.51
N PHE A 81 10.97 0.98 -11.50
CA PHE A 81 9.73 1.44 -10.87
C PHE A 81 8.76 2.09 -11.88
N LYS A 82 9.27 2.99 -12.74
CA LYS A 82 8.42 3.67 -13.72
C LYS A 82 7.84 2.69 -14.74
N SER A 83 8.66 1.75 -15.19
CA SER A 83 8.22 0.70 -16.12
C SER A 83 7.17 -0.21 -15.49
N ASP A 84 7.42 -0.69 -14.28
CA ASP A 84 6.52 -1.59 -13.56
C ASP A 84 5.19 -0.91 -13.24
N PHE A 85 5.24 0.35 -12.78
CA PHE A 85 4.06 1.16 -12.51
C PHE A 85 3.22 1.36 -13.78
N SER A 86 3.84 1.84 -14.87
CA SER A 86 3.12 2.10 -16.12
C SER A 86 2.49 0.84 -16.71
N ASN A 87 3.23 -0.28 -16.67
CA ASN A 87 2.73 -1.55 -17.17
C ASN A 87 1.54 -2.05 -16.31
N LEU A 88 1.67 -1.97 -14.99
CA LEU A 88 0.60 -2.41 -14.09
C LEU A 88 -0.64 -1.53 -14.22
N PHE A 89 -0.46 -0.21 -14.28
CA PHE A 89 -1.57 0.73 -14.46
C PHE A 89 -2.32 0.45 -15.76
N ALA A 90 -1.61 0.28 -16.88
CA ALA A 90 -2.21 -0.03 -18.18
C ALA A 90 -2.91 -1.41 -18.19
N GLN A 91 -2.33 -2.43 -17.51
CA GLN A 91 -2.98 -3.72 -17.35
C GLN A 91 -4.26 -3.62 -16.52
N ASP A 92 -4.24 -2.86 -15.44
CA ASP A 92 -5.41 -2.65 -14.59
C ASP A 92 -6.53 -1.92 -15.37
N GLN A 93 -6.19 -0.93 -16.20
CA GLN A 93 -7.18 -0.24 -17.07
C GLN A 93 -7.90 -1.19 -18.05
N GLN A 94 -7.21 -2.23 -18.51
CA GLN A 94 -7.80 -3.23 -19.39
C GLN A 94 -8.59 -4.30 -18.63
N ARG A 95 -8.19 -4.60 -17.38
CA ARG A 95 -8.68 -5.74 -16.61
C ARG A 95 -9.86 -5.40 -15.71
N PHE A 96 -9.89 -4.19 -15.16
CA PHE A 96 -10.87 -3.78 -14.16
C PHE A 96 -11.77 -2.66 -14.69
N ASP A 97 -13.06 -2.92 -14.73
CA ASP A 97 -14.11 -1.94 -15.08
C ASP A 97 -14.56 -1.10 -13.88
N LYS A 98 -14.15 -1.45 -12.67
CA LYS A 98 -14.48 -0.72 -11.43
C LYS A 98 -13.22 -0.13 -10.78
N PRO A 99 -13.39 1.02 -10.09
CA PRO A 99 -14.60 1.85 -9.96
C PRO A 99 -14.98 2.54 -11.29
N GLU A 100 -16.23 3.01 -11.39
CA GLU A 100 -16.71 3.68 -12.63
C GLU A 100 -15.92 4.95 -12.97
N GLY A 101 -15.74 5.19 -14.26
CA GLY A 101 -15.16 6.41 -14.79
C GLY A 101 -13.63 6.49 -14.85
N TRP A 102 -12.88 5.50 -14.34
CA TRP A 102 -11.42 5.57 -14.26
C TRP A 102 -10.65 5.10 -15.50
N GLN A 103 -11.21 4.15 -16.27
CA GLN A 103 -10.46 3.38 -17.29
C GLN A 103 -9.80 4.20 -18.40
N ASN A 104 -10.36 5.36 -18.73
CA ASN A 104 -9.85 6.20 -19.83
C ASN A 104 -9.19 7.49 -19.32
N LYS A 105 -8.93 7.59 -18.02
CA LYS A 105 -8.30 8.77 -17.42
C LYS A 105 -6.79 8.60 -17.33
N ASP A 106 -6.09 9.73 -17.50
CA ASP A 106 -4.66 9.81 -17.24
C ASP A 106 -4.41 9.86 -15.72
N ILE A 107 -3.24 9.39 -15.28
CA ILE A 107 -2.84 9.48 -13.87
C ILE A 107 -2.81 10.93 -13.38
N MET A 108 -2.51 11.89 -14.26
CA MET A 108 -2.47 13.31 -13.94
C MET A 108 -3.87 13.91 -13.66
N ASP A 109 -4.93 13.21 -14.04
CA ASP A 109 -6.31 13.58 -13.69
C ASP A 109 -6.66 13.18 -12.24
N SER A 110 -5.76 12.46 -11.56
CA SER A 110 -5.99 12.00 -10.18
C SER A 110 -5.95 13.15 -9.17
N PRO A 111 -7.00 13.32 -8.36
CA PRO A 111 -6.98 14.28 -7.23
C PRO A 111 -5.84 14.03 -6.23
N ILE A 112 -5.38 12.79 -6.08
CA ILE A 112 -4.21 12.48 -5.25
C ILE A 112 -2.94 13.15 -5.80
N ILE A 113 -2.82 13.30 -7.12
CA ILE A 113 -1.67 13.95 -7.75
C ILE A 113 -1.83 15.47 -7.77
N SER A 114 -3.00 15.96 -8.12
CA SER A 114 -3.25 17.39 -8.34
C SER A 114 -3.57 18.17 -7.06
N ASP A 115 -4.13 17.53 -6.03
CA ASP A 115 -4.66 18.18 -4.83
C ASP A 115 -4.62 17.27 -3.59
N LEU A 116 -3.46 16.63 -3.34
CA LEU A 116 -3.29 15.67 -2.24
C LEU A 116 -3.74 16.23 -0.89
N HIS A 117 -3.38 17.49 -0.60
CA HIS A 117 -3.66 18.11 0.70
C HIS A 117 -5.18 18.09 1.02
N ASN A 118 -6.02 18.51 0.09
CA ASN A 118 -7.47 18.53 0.31
C ASN A 118 -8.06 17.12 0.37
N VAL A 119 -7.60 16.21 -0.49
CA VAL A 119 -8.00 14.79 -0.45
C VAL A 119 -7.63 14.17 0.89
N TRP A 120 -6.39 14.35 1.34
CA TRP A 120 -5.92 13.76 2.59
C TRP A 120 -6.59 14.40 3.82
N SER A 121 -6.79 15.71 3.82
CA SER A 121 -7.54 16.40 4.88
C SER A 121 -8.94 15.82 5.07
N ALA A 122 -9.64 15.50 3.97
CA ALA A 122 -10.96 14.88 4.03
C ALA A 122 -10.91 13.41 4.54
N LEU A 123 -9.83 12.67 4.26
CA LEU A 123 -9.64 11.28 4.69
C LEU A 123 -9.07 11.15 6.11
N SER A 124 -8.44 12.18 6.65
CA SER A 124 -7.70 12.14 7.91
C SER A 124 -8.53 11.68 9.11
N ASN A 125 -9.80 12.07 9.18
CA ASN A 125 -10.71 11.64 10.23
C ASN A 125 -11.02 10.13 10.15
N VAL A 126 -11.15 9.59 8.94
CA VAL A 126 -11.36 8.15 8.72
C VAL A 126 -10.11 7.39 9.13
N TYR A 127 -8.94 7.90 8.71
CA TYR A 127 -7.65 7.35 9.08
C TYR A 127 -7.49 7.27 10.61
N ALA A 128 -7.71 8.37 11.31
CA ALA A 128 -7.57 8.45 12.77
C ALA A 128 -8.55 7.52 13.52
N LYS A 129 -9.73 7.25 12.94
CA LYS A 129 -10.76 6.41 13.56
C LYS A 129 -10.53 4.92 13.31
N GLU A 130 -10.16 4.55 12.07
CA GLU A 130 -10.12 3.14 11.68
C GLU A 130 -8.78 2.45 11.93
N LEU A 131 -7.66 3.19 11.84
CA LEU A 131 -6.33 2.57 11.94
C LEU A 131 -5.99 2.05 13.35
N PRO A 132 -6.43 2.63 14.47
CA PRO A 132 -6.16 2.11 15.80
C PRO A 132 -6.57 0.65 15.97
N ASP A 133 -7.70 0.26 15.39
CA ASP A 133 -8.22 -1.10 15.50
C ASP A 133 -7.50 -2.11 14.57
N LEU A 134 -6.71 -1.61 13.63
CA LEU A 134 -6.06 -2.42 12.59
C LEU A 134 -4.54 -2.50 12.74
N SER A 135 -3.94 -1.71 13.63
CA SER A 135 -2.50 -1.62 13.80
C SER A 135 -2.04 -2.26 15.10
N TYR A 136 -0.93 -3.02 15.04
CA TYR A 136 -0.22 -3.57 16.21
C TYR A 136 0.89 -2.64 16.73
N LYS A 137 1.14 -1.52 16.05
CA LYS A 137 2.20 -0.55 16.35
C LYS A 137 1.62 0.84 16.44
N ASP A 138 2.45 1.78 16.90
CA ASP A 138 2.13 3.20 16.86
C ASP A 138 1.74 3.62 15.46
N ILE A 139 0.66 4.40 15.38
CA ILE A 139 0.10 4.85 14.11
C ILE A 139 0.86 6.11 13.70
N PRO A 140 1.39 6.18 12.46
CA PRO A 140 1.99 7.39 11.93
C PRO A 140 1.02 8.58 12.01
N THR A 141 1.58 9.75 12.26
CA THR A 141 0.78 10.99 12.29
C THR A 141 0.16 11.29 10.91
N ILE A 142 -0.92 12.03 10.90
CA ILE A 142 -1.59 12.50 9.67
C ILE A 142 -0.58 13.18 8.74
N GLU A 143 0.26 14.07 9.31
CA GLU A 143 1.33 14.76 8.60
C GLU A 143 2.40 13.79 8.03
N SER A 144 2.78 12.76 8.78
CA SER A 144 3.77 11.77 8.32
C SER A 144 3.27 10.97 7.10
N ILE A 145 1.98 10.66 7.06
CA ILE A 145 1.36 9.97 5.92
C ILE A 145 1.30 10.91 4.71
N GLU A 146 0.88 12.17 4.91
CA GLU A 146 0.81 13.16 3.83
C GLU A 146 2.19 13.36 3.17
N ASN A 147 3.23 13.58 3.98
CA ASN A 147 4.61 13.71 3.51
C ASN A 147 5.09 12.47 2.73
N SER A 148 4.71 11.28 3.17
CA SER A 148 5.06 10.04 2.46
C SER A 148 4.36 9.96 1.10
N MET A 149 3.11 10.36 1.02
CA MET A 149 2.36 10.38 -0.25
C MET A 149 2.92 11.44 -1.21
N GLU A 150 3.26 12.64 -0.73
CA GLU A 150 3.94 13.67 -1.53
C GLU A 150 5.25 13.15 -2.11
N GLN A 151 6.05 12.46 -1.29
CA GLN A 151 7.29 11.84 -1.74
C GLN A 151 7.04 10.79 -2.84
N LEU A 152 6.07 9.88 -2.66
CA LEU A 152 5.70 8.86 -3.66
C LEU A 152 5.24 9.50 -4.98
N ILE A 153 4.37 10.51 -4.91
CA ILE A 153 3.91 11.24 -6.08
C ILE A 153 5.08 11.88 -6.81
N SER A 154 6.06 12.42 -6.08
CA SER A 154 7.25 13.04 -6.70
C SER A 154 8.07 12.09 -7.57
N TYR A 155 8.02 10.78 -7.32
CA TYR A 155 8.68 9.78 -8.16
C TYR A 155 7.87 9.44 -9.43
N LEU A 156 6.56 9.64 -9.42
CA LEU A 156 5.71 9.40 -10.58
C LEU A 156 5.78 10.54 -11.62
N ILE A 157 5.85 11.79 -11.15
CA ILE A 157 5.75 12.98 -12.01
C ILE A 157 7.09 13.56 -12.48
N LYS A 158 8.22 13.03 -11.99
CA LYS A 158 9.58 13.36 -12.45
C LYS A 158 10.01 12.46 -13.61
#